data_394ae6328f616a7a71708be5d693fae3
#
_entry.id   394ae6328f616a7a71708be5d693fae3
#
_cell.length_a   1.000
_cell.length_b   1.000
_cell.length_c   1.000
_cell.angle_alpha   90.00
_cell.angle_beta   90.00
_cell.angle_gamma   90.00
#
_symmetry.space_group_name_H-M   'P 1'
#
loop_
_entity.id
_entity.type
_entity.pdbx_description
1 polymer ?
#
loop_
_entity_poly.entity_id
_entity_poly.type
_entity_poly.pdbx_seq_one_letter_code
_entity_poly.pdbx_strand_id
1 'polypeptide(L)'
;MSAFHVIQYGIRPEAAAENSRLVTSVYEELAARQPASFRYATLLVGGHTFLHLALTEGDGPSPLPALPAFQDFQRDLGARVSAPPAREDALIVGSYRLL
;
A
#
# COMPACT_ATOMS: atom_id res chain seq x y z
N MET A 1 2.77 -1.78 20.56
CA MET A 1 1.67 -2.41 19.84
C MET A 1 1.85 -2.22 18.35
N SER A 2 1.35 -3.12 17.54
CA SER A 2 1.49 -3.02 16.08
C SER A 2 0.12 -2.92 15.43
N ALA A 3 0.05 -2.16 14.34
CA ALA A 3 -1.15 -2.02 13.53
C ALA A 3 -0.88 -2.61 12.15
N PHE A 4 -1.70 -3.56 11.72
CA PHE A 4 -1.59 -4.20 10.43
C PHE A 4 -2.90 -3.98 9.66
N HIS A 5 -2.76 -3.38 8.47
CA HIS A 5 -3.91 -3.09 7.63
C HIS A 5 -3.72 -3.73 6.26
N VAL A 6 -4.82 -4.22 5.71
CA VAL A 6 -4.88 -4.73 4.34
C VAL A 6 -5.85 -3.83 3.57
N ILE A 7 -5.39 -3.26 2.47
CA ILE A 7 -6.19 -2.42 1.60
C ILE A 7 -6.26 -3.11 0.24
N GLN A 8 -7.47 -3.29 -0.27
CA GLN A 8 -7.69 -3.99 -1.52
C GLN A 8 -8.64 -3.21 -2.41
N TYR A 9 -8.32 -3.13 -3.70
CA TYR A 9 -9.18 -2.48 -4.68
C TYR A 9 -8.96 -3.09 -6.06
N GLY A 10 -10.02 -3.05 -6.88
CA GLY A 10 -9.90 -3.40 -8.29
C GLY A 10 -9.38 -2.21 -9.09
N ILE A 11 -8.63 -2.48 -10.14
CA ILE A 11 -8.05 -1.46 -11.01
C ILE A 11 -8.60 -1.62 -12.42
N ARG A 12 -8.88 -0.50 -13.07
CA ARG A 12 -9.27 -0.52 -14.47
C ARG A 12 -8.09 -1.01 -15.32
N PRO A 13 -8.31 -1.88 -16.31
CA PRO A 13 -7.20 -2.41 -17.11
C PRO A 13 -6.32 -1.32 -17.71
N GLU A 14 -6.91 -0.25 -18.22
CA GLU A 14 -6.17 0.85 -18.84
C GLU A 14 -5.39 1.68 -17.82
N ALA A 15 -5.69 1.55 -16.53
CA ALA A 15 -5.03 2.30 -15.47
C ALA A 15 -4.01 1.48 -14.69
N ALA A 16 -3.89 0.17 -14.98
CA ALA A 16 -3.04 -0.70 -14.18
C ALA A 16 -1.56 -0.28 -14.23
N ALA A 17 -1.05 0.04 -15.41
CA ALA A 17 0.34 0.46 -15.56
C ALA A 17 0.62 1.77 -14.83
N GLU A 18 -0.28 2.75 -14.95
CA GLU A 18 -0.15 4.04 -14.26
C GLU A 18 -0.19 3.83 -12.74
N ASN A 19 -1.11 2.99 -12.26
CA ASN A 19 -1.21 2.72 -10.83
C ASN A 19 0.07 2.06 -10.30
N SER A 20 0.63 1.11 -11.05
CA SER A 20 1.89 0.46 -10.67
C SER A 20 3.04 1.46 -10.63
N ARG A 21 3.09 2.39 -11.57
CA ARG A 21 4.11 3.43 -11.60
C ARG A 21 4.02 4.31 -10.35
N LEU A 22 2.81 4.73 -9.99
CA LEU A 22 2.60 5.57 -8.81
C LEU A 22 2.96 4.82 -7.53
N VAL A 23 2.62 3.54 -7.44
CA VAL A 23 3.01 2.69 -6.31
C VAL A 23 4.53 2.56 -6.23
N THR A 24 5.19 2.33 -7.36
CA THR A 24 6.66 2.21 -7.39
C THR A 24 7.33 3.48 -6.84
N SER A 25 6.80 4.65 -7.17
CA SER A 25 7.33 5.92 -6.65
C SER A 25 7.24 6.00 -5.13
N VAL A 26 6.19 5.42 -4.52
CA VAL A 26 6.07 5.34 -3.06
C VAL A 26 7.22 4.53 -2.48
N TYR A 27 7.54 3.39 -3.10
CA TYR A 27 8.64 2.54 -2.62
C TYR A 27 10.00 3.20 -2.79
N GLU A 28 10.20 3.96 -3.86
CA GLU A 28 11.43 4.72 -4.03
C GLU A 28 11.61 5.74 -2.91
N GLU A 29 10.53 6.41 -2.53
CA GLU A 29 10.58 7.37 -1.44
C GLU A 29 10.81 6.68 -0.09
N LEU A 30 10.16 5.54 0.14
CA LEU A 30 10.38 4.75 1.35
C LEU A 30 11.84 4.30 1.45
N ALA A 31 12.44 3.85 0.35
CA ALA A 31 13.83 3.43 0.33
C ALA A 31 14.77 4.59 0.65
N ALA A 32 14.44 5.80 0.20
CA ALA A 32 15.25 6.98 0.47
C ALA A 32 15.14 7.45 1.92
N ARG A 33 13.93 7.38 2.49
CA ARG A 33 13.68 7.90 3.84
C ARG A 33 13.89 6.87 4.94
N GLN A 34 13.73 5.58 4.63
CA GLN A 34 13.91 4.47 5.56
C GLN A 34 13.21 4.68 6.91
N PRO A 35 11.89 4.90 6.92
CA PRO A 35 11.18 5.09 8.19
C PRO A 35 11.29 3.82 9.04
N ALA A 36 11.59 4.02 10.32
CA ALA A 36 11.71 2.91 11.26
C ALA A 36 10.35 2.31 11.56
N SER A 37 10.33 1.01 11.89
CA SER A 37 9.14 0.32 12.39
C SER A 37 7.97 0.28 11.38
N PHE A 38 8.26 0.35 10.09
CA PHE A 38 7.24 0.28 9.05
C PHE A 38 7.61 -0.78 8.02
N ARG A 39 6.65 -1.65 7.70
CA ARG A 39 6.78 -2.69 6.68
C ARG A 39 5.62 -2.58 5.72
N TYR A 40 5.89 -2.64 4.45
CA TYR A 40 4.89 -2.35 3.43
C TYR A 40 5.14 -3.22 2.21
N ALA A 41 4.08 -3.82 1.68
CA ALA A 41 4.16 -4.60 0.44
C ALA A 41 2.92 -4.35 -0.38
N THR A 42 3.08 -4.35 -1.70
CA THR A 42 1.96 -4.21 -2.63
C THR A 42 2.03 -5.34 -3.63
N LEU A 43 0.88 -5.98 -3.84
CA LEU A 43 0.74 -7.10 -4.76
C LEU A 43 -0.27 -6.72 -5.83
N LEU A 44 0.02 -7.10 -7.06
CA LEU A 44 -0.98 -7.04 -8.14
C LEU A 44 -1.43 -8.47 -8.40
N VAL A 45 -2.68 -8.75 -8.08
CA VAL A 45 -3.23 -10.11 -8.11
C VAL A 45 -4.09 -10.26 -9.37
N GLY A 46 -3.75 -11.25 -10.18
CA GLY A 46 -4.50 -11.55 -11.40
C GLY A 46 -4.51 -10.44 -12.43
N GLY A 47 -3.62 -9.47 -12.31
CA GLY A 47 -3.53 -8.33 -13.22
C GLY A 47 -4.59 -7.26 -13.02
N HIS A 48 -5.51 -7.42 -12.05
CA HIS A 48 -6.65 -6.50 -11.91
C HIS A 48 -6.97 -6.10 -10.47
N THR A 49 -6.30 -6.66 -9.46
CA THR A 49 -6.57 -6.34 -8.06
C THR A 49 -5.27 -5.95 -7.37
N PHE A 50 -5.23 -4.77 -6.78
CA PHE A 50 -4.10 -4.35 -5.95
C PHE A 50 -4.40 -4.66 -4.50
N LEU A 51 -3.40 -5.21 -3.82
CA LEU A 51 -3.46 -5.54 -2.41
C LEU A 51 -2.27 -4.88 -1.72
N HIS A 52 -2.55 -4.00 -0.78
CA HIS A 52 -1.51 -3.32 0.01
C HIS A 52 -1.52 -3.88 1.42
N LEU A 53 -0.33 -4.27 1.89
CA LEU A 53 -0.13 -4.76 3.24
C LEU A 53 0.73 -3.74 3.97
N ALA A 54 0.20 -3.15 5.05
CA ALA A 54 0.90 -2.11 5.79
C ALA A 54 0.97 -2.49 7.27
N LEU A 55 2.19 -2.70 7.76
CA LEU A 55 2.46 -3.02 9.16
C LEU A 55 3.24 -1.88 9.79
N THR A 56 2.64 -1.24 10.78
CA THR A 56 3.29 -0.20 11.57
C THR A 56 3.54 -0.77 12.96
N GLU A 57 4.82 -0.92 13.33
CA GLU A 57 5.20 -1.42 14.65
C GLU A 57 5.19 -0.27 15.65
N GLY A 58 4.79 -0.56 16.90
CA GLY A 58 4.69 0.45 17.94
C GLY A 58 3.41 1.27 17.84
N ASP A 59 3.39 2.40 18.54
CA ASP A 59 2.19 3.23 18.67
C ASP A 59 2.22 4.48 17.79
N GLY A 60 3.26 4.64 17.00
CA GLY A 60 3.38 5.80 16.12
C GLY A 60 2.46 5.73 14.91
N PRO A 61 2.25 6.85 14.23
CA PRO A 61 1.43 6.88 13.02
C PRO A 61 2.15 6.25 11.83
N SER A 62 1.36 5.83 10.84
CA SER A 62 1.92 5.38 9.56
C SER A 62 2.70 6.53 8.89
N PRO A 63 3.86 6.24 8.30
CA PRO A 63 4.61 7.27 7.57
C PRO A 63 3.99 7.62 6.21
N LEU A 64 3.09 6.80 5.69
CA LEU A 64 2.58 6.96 4.32
C LEU A 64 1.95 8.33 4.05
N PRO A 65 1.03 8.85 4.89
CA PRO A 65 0.37 10.12 4.58
C PRO A 65 1.32 11.31 4.47
N ALA A 66 2.51 11.22 5.06
CA ALA A 66 3.50 12.29 5.00
C ALA A 66 4.37 12.23 3.74
N LEU A 67 4.28 11.17 2.95
CA LEU A 67 5.10 11.00 1.75
C LEU A 67 4.45 11.69 0.55
N PRO A 68 5.13 12.63 -0.13
CA PRO A 68 4.59 13.23 -1.35
C PRO A 68 4.21 12.21 -2.42
N ALA A 69 5.00 11.14 -2.59
CA ALA A 69 4.68 10.10 -3.56
C ALA A 69 3.38 9.39 -3.21
N PHE A 70 3.09 9.18 -1.92
CA PHE A 70 1.84 8.57 -1.51
C PHE A 70 0.66 9.50 -1.74
N GLN A 71 0.84 10.80 -1.51
CA GLN A 71 -0.18 11.81 -1.79
C GLN A 71 -0.49 11.84 -3.29
N ASP A 72 0.53 11.76 -4.14
CA ASP A 72 0.35 11.67 -5.59
C ASP A 72 -0.42 10.42 -5.99
N PHE A 73 -0.08 9.27 -5.36
CA PHE A 73 -0.78 8.02 -5.61
C PHE A 73 -2.26 8.13 -5.27
N GLN A 74 -2.59 8.75 -4.15
CA GLN A 74 -3.98 8.86 -3.71
C GLN A 74 -4.81 9.86 -4.49
N ARG A 75 -4.16 10.88 -5.09
CA ARG A 75 -4.85 12.04 -5.65
C ARG A 75 -5.95 11.68 -6.62
N ASP A 76 -5.72 10.80 -7.57
CA ASP A 76 -6.72 10.43 -8.57
C ASP A 76 -7.04 8.94 -8.54
N LEU A 77 -6.86 8.31 -7.38
CA LEU A 77 -7.10 6.88 -7.25
C LEU A 77 -8.54 6.52 -7.63
N GLY A 78 -9.51 7.35 -7.25
CA GLY A 78 -10.91 7.12 -7.59
C GLY A 78 -11.17 7.00 -9.09
N ALA A 79 -10.41 7.68 -9.91
CA ALA A 79 -10.54 7.59 -11.36
C ALA A 79 -9.91 6.33 -11.95
N ARG A 80 -9.00 5.69 -11.21
CA ARG A 80 -8.29 4.50 -11.67
C ARG A 80 -8.94 3.20 -11.22
N VAL A 81 -9.71 3.22 -10.13
CA VAL A 81 -10.29 1.98 -9.59
C VAL A 81 -11.51 1.55 -10.37
N SER A 82 -11.70 0.22 -10.47
CA SER A 82 -12.92 -0.39 -10.97
C SER A 82 -13.86 -0.76 -9.82
N ALA A 83 -13.30 -0.88 -8.61
CA ALA A 83 -14.06 -1.13 -7.38
C ALA A 83 -13.37 -0.34 -6.27
N PRO A 84 -14.14 0.33 -5.37
CA PRO A 84 -13.58 1.20 -4.36
C PRO A 84 -12.69 0.43 -3.37
N PRO A 85 -11.69 1.10 -2.78
CA PRO A 85 -10.83 0.46 -1.81
C PRO A 85 -11.59 -0.01 -0.57
N ALA A 86 -11.27 -1.23 -0.13
CA ALA A 86 -11.73 -1.78 1.14
C ALA A 86 -10.52 -1.90 2.06
N ARG A 87 -10.66 -1.39 3.28
CA ARG A 87 -9.60 -1.43 4.28
C ARG A 87 -10.04 -2.29 5.45
N GLU A 88 -9.21 -3.25 5.80
CA GLU A 88 -9.46 -4.14 6.93
C GLU A 88 -8.26 -4.18 7.86
N ASP A 89 -8.52 -4.25 9.14
CA ASP A 89 -7.48 -4.56 10.10
C ASP A 89 -7.15 -6.03 9.98
N ALA A 90 -5.87 -6.37 10.08
CA ALA A 90 -5.42 -7.74 9.92
C ALA A 90 -4.65 -8.21 11.14
N LEU A 91 -4.69 -9.51 11.37
CA LEU A 91 -3.95 -10.17 12.44
C LEU A 91 -3.00 -11.17 11.79
N ILE A 92 -1.72 -11.10 12.13
CA ILE A 92 -0.76 -12.09 11.65
C ILE A 92 -0.99 -13.39 12.41
N VAL A 93 -1.47 -14.40 11.70
CA VAL A 93 -1.69 -15.72 12.29
C VAL A 93 -0.39 -16.52 12.28
N GLY A 94 0.46 -16.29 11.27
CA GLY A 94 1.75 -16.93 11.15
C GLY A 94 2.54 -16.30 10.02
N SER A 95 3.87 -16.39 10.11
CA SER A 95 4.73 -15.93 9.03
C SER A 95 6.03 -16.72 9.06
N TYR A 96 6.63 -16.90 7.88
CA TYR A 96 7.91 -17.56 7.74
C TYR A 96 8.69 -16.83 6.65
N ARG A 97 9.71 -16.08 7.06
CA ARG A 97 10.61 -15.31 6.20
C ARG A 97 9.92 -14.24 5.33
N LEU A 98 8.64 -13.94 5.57
CA LEU A 98 7.93 -12.92 4.81
C LEU A 98 7.88 -11.59 5.53
N LEU A 99 7.75 -11.62 6.84
CA LEU A 99 7.65 -10.40 7.67
C LEU A 99 8.79 -10.31 8.68
#